data_ecb6d44872c51afc1f479093bb808b1b
#
_entry.id   ecb6d44872c51afc1f479093bb808b1b
#
_cell.length_a   1.000
_cell.length_b   1.000
_cell.length_c   1.000
_cell.angle_alpha   90.00
_cell.angle_beta   90.00
_cell.angle_gamma   90.00
#
_symmetry.space_group_name_H-M   'P 1'
#
loop_
_entity.id
_entity.type
_entity.pdbx_description
1 polymer ?
#
loop_
_entity_poly.entity_id
_entity_poly.type
_entity_poly.pdbx_seq_one_letter_code
_entity_poly.pdbx_strand_id
1 'polypeptide(L)'
;MLLIEYILIGSVLAALWFVTERRHRRTRRRLQALERRLQDSAARTDRVERHVYADLAARARSGVIPPAPAPIRFLSQFGEDALLFDLFEGKRDGFFIEAGAYDGTSLSTTFALESLGWSGLLVEPMPGRFAQCRDARPGSRVVHAALGPRGSRGTTAFEVPEAAEGAMADLAASIRLSPALARQVGGDHGAVVRSIRVPLTSLAALLNQAPPTSGIDVAVIDVEGFEAQVLDGLELDRYRPRVLLIEDLTHGQDARTRDLLVRHSYERVVWLGHNGLWVDARDDALLARAKMLADGGAIRGGRS
;
A
#
# COMPACT_ATOMS: atom_id res chain seq x y z
N MET A 1 -63.42 0.73 -17.64
CA MET A 1 -62.50 0.29 -16.57
C MET A 1 -61.21 -0.28 -17.13
N LEU A 2 -61.23 -1.28 -18.00
CA LEU A 2 -60.02 -1.92 -18.57
C LEU A 2 -59.02 -0.96 -19.25
N LEU A 3 -59.50 0.07 -19.98
CA LEU A 3 -58.59 1.00 -20.70
C LEU A 3 -57.76 1.87 -19.76
N ILE A 4 -58.28 2.27 -18.61
CA ILE A 4 -57.57 3.06 -17.59
C ILE A 4 -56.50 2.23 -16.89
N GLU A 5 -56.73 0.95 -16.63
CA GLU A 5 -55.77 0.02 -16.06
C GLU A 5 -54.58 -0.22 -17.01
N TYR A 6 -54.82 -0.39 -18.32
CA TYR A 6 -53.73 -0.52 -19.30
C TYR A 6 -52.86 0.74 -19.40
N ILE A 7 -53.47 1.94 -19.31
CA ILE A 7 -52.73 3.20 -19.33
C ILE A 7 -51.89 3.33 -18.06
N LEU A 8 -52.40 2.97 -16.89
CA LEU A 8 -51.67 3.01 -15.63
C LEU A 8 -50.47 2.03 -15.61
N ILE A 9 -50.70 0.79 -16.05
CA ILE A 9 -49.62 -0.21 -16.15
C ILE A 9 -48.57 0.21 -17.13
N GLY A 10 -48.92 0.77 -18.30
CA GLY A 10 -47.98 1.30 -19.27
C GLY A 10 -47.14 2.47 -18.73
N SER A 11 -47.76 3.36 -17.94
CA SER A 11 -47.07 4.49 -17.31
C SER A 11 -46.08 4.03 -16.23
N VAL A 12 -46.43 3.02 -15.41
CA VAL A 12 -45.54 2.44 -14.40
C VAL A 12 -44.34 1.73 -15.05
N LEU A 13 -44.57 0.96 -16.11
CA LEU A 13 -43.51 0.29 -16.85
C LEU A 13 -42.56 1.28 -17.53
N ALA A 14 -43.06 2.36 -18.11
CA ALA A 14 -42.27 3.43 -18.69
C ALA A 14 -41.42 4.17 -17.61
N ALA A 15 -41.99 4.43 -16.43
CA ALA A 15 -41.29 5.03 -15.33
C ALA A 15 -40.14 4.12 -14.80
N LEU A 16 -40.43 2.83 -14.62
CA LEU A 16 -39.45 1.81 -14.24
C LEU A 16 -38.32 1.69 -15.28
N TRP A 17 -38.66 1.66 -16.55
CA TRP A 17 -37.67 1.63 -17.63
C TRP A 17 -36.80 2.91 -17.63
N PHE A 18 -37.38 4.06 -17.42
CA PHE A 18 -36.65 5.33 -17.36
C PHE A 18 -35.68 5.40 -16.16
N VAL A 19 -36.10 4.87 -15.00
CA VAL A 19 -35.25 4.81 -13.80
C VAL A 19 -34.10 3.83 -14.01
N THR A 20 -34.37 2.63 -14.57
CA THR A 20 -33.34 1.62 -14.86
C THR A 20 -32.33 2.12 -15.90
N GLU A 21 -32.81 2.77 -16.98
CA GLU A 21 -31.96 3.35 -18.00
C GLU A 21 -31.09 4.48 -17.47
N ARG A 22 -31.62 5.37 -16.61
CA ARG A 22 -30.82 6.39 -15.92
C ARG A 22 -29.74 5.79 -15.03
N ARG A 23 -30.06 4.71 -14.31
CA ARG A 23 -29.12 3.97 -13.45
C ARG A 23 -28.02 3.34 -14.29
N HIS A 24 -28.35 2.69 -15.40
CA HIS A 24 -27.38 2.12 -16.35
C HIS A 24 -26.46 3.18 -16.96
N ARG A 25 -27.00 4.32 -17.39
CA ARG A 25 -26.18 5.42 -17.93
C ARG A 25 -25.23 6.01 -16.89
N ARG A 26 -25.67 6.13 -15.62
CA ARG A 26 -24.79 6.57 -14.52
C ARG A 26 -23.67 5.57 -14.26
N THR A 27 -23.98 4.27 -14.21
CA THR A 27 -22.99 3.21 -14.01
C THR A 27 -21.96 3.17 -15.15
N ARG A 28 -22.42 3.23 -16.41
CA ARG A 28 -21.53 3.31 -17.58
C ARG A 28 -20.60 4.52 -17.53
N ARG A 29 -21.10 5.70 -17.15
CA ARG A 29 -20.26 6.91 -17.00
C ARG A 29 -19.22 6.76 -15.90
N ARG A 30 -19.57 6.12 -14.78
CA ARG A 30 -18.63 5.85 -13.69
C ARG A 30 -17.56 4.85 -14.12
N LEU A 31 -17.92 3.77 -14.81
CA LEU A 31 -16.97 2.80 -15.36
C LEU A 31 -16.00 3.47 -16.34
N GLN A 32 -16.50 4.26 -17.29
CA GLN A 32 -15.66 4.99 -18.23
C GLN A 32 -14.72 6.00 -17.53
N ALA A 33 -15.18 6.63 -16.46
CA ALA A 33 -14.34 7.54 -15.67
C ALA A 33 -13.24 6.78 -14.90
N LEU A 34 -13.55 5.59 -14.38
CA LEU A 34 -12.57 4.70 -13.73
C LEU A 34 -11.54 4.16 -14.73
N GLU A 35 -11.99 3.70 -15.90
CA GLU A 35 -11.10 3.25 -16.98
C GLU A 35 -10.13 4.35 -17.42
N ARG A 36 -10.62 5.59 -17.59
CA ARG A 36 -9.74 6.73 -17.88
C ARG A 36 -8.73 6.99 -16.77
N ARG A 37 -9.16 6.95 -15.50
CA ARG A 37 -8.24 7.13 -14.36
C ARG A 37 -7.18 6.03 -14.31
N LEU A 38 -7.54 4.78 -14.60
CA LEU A 38 -6.60 3.67 -14.69
C LEU A 38 -5.60 3.87 -15.85
N GLN A 39 -6.08 4.28 -17.02
CA GLN A 39 -5.23 4.58 -18.17
C GLN A 39 -4.29 5.75 -17.89
N ASP A 40 -4.79 6.83 -17.27
CA ASP A 40 -3.97 7.98 -16.87
C ASP A 40 -2.92 7.59 -15.81
N SER A 41 -3.28 6.73 -14.87
CA SER A 41 -2.35 6.20 -13.86
C SER A 41 -1.26 5.34 -14.50
N ALA A 42 -1.62 4.41 -15.37
CA ALA A 42 -0.67 3.58 -16.11
C ALA A 42 0.30 4.44 -16.95
N ALA A 43 -0.22 5.47 -17.65
CA ALA A 43 0.61 6.38 -18.43
C ALA A 43 1.55 7.25 -17.58
N ARG A 44 1.18 7.55 -16.32
CA ARG A 44 2.06 8.23 -15.37
C ARG A 44 3.17 7.30 -14.91
N THR A 45 2.85 6.06 -14.54
CA THR A 45 3.82 5.03 -14.17
C THR A 45 4.84 4.81 -15.26
N ASP A 46 4.42 4.61 -16.51
CA ASP A 46 5.29 4.49 -17.68
C ASP A 46 6.23 5.70 -17.87
N ARG A 47 5.75 6.89 -17.53
CA ARG A 47 6.55 8.11 -17.65
C ARG A 47 7.61 8.19 -16.57
N VAL A 48 7.25 7.85 -15.32
CA VAL A 48 8.17 7.77 -14.18
C VAL A 48 9.22 6.70 -14.44
N GLU A 49 8.84 5.50 -14.85
CA GLU A 49 9.74 4.43 -15.23
C GLU A 49 10.76 4.90 -16.29
N ARG A 50 10.31 5.56 -17.36
CA ARG A 50 11.22 6.07 -18.40
C ARG A 50 12.20 7.13 -17.88
N HIS A 51 11.77 8.00 -16.97
CA HIS A 51 12.66 9.03 -16.39
C HIS A 51 13.70 8.40 -15.46
N VAL A 52 13.27 7.50 -14.59
CA VAL A 52 14.18 6.78 -13.69
C VAL A 52 15.17 5.92 -14.48
N TYR A 53 14.72 5.27 -15.55
CA TYR A 53 15.60 4.56 -16.47
C TYR A 53 16.64 5.45 -17.13
N ALA A 54 16.24 6.62 -17.60
CA ALA A 54 17.15 7.56 -18.23
C ALA A 54 18.21 8.06 -17.22
N ASP A 55 17.80 8.34 -15.99
CA ASP A 55 18.70 8.77 -14.91
C ASP A 55 19.65 7.65 -14.47
N LEU A 56 19.13 6.43 -14.24
CA LEU A 56 19.93 5.25 -13.94
C LEU A 56 20.97 4.96 -15.02
N ALA A 57 20.57 5.01 -16.29
CA ALA A 57 21.49 4.82 -17.39
C ALA A 57 22.55 5.93 -17.49
N ALA A 58 22.18 7.17 -17.12
CA ALA A 58 23.13 8.29 -17.05
C ALA A 58 24.13 8.09 -15.92
N ARG A 59 23.67 7.74 -14.71
CA ARG A 59 24.52 7.48 -13.54
C ARG A 59 25.42 6.26 -13.72
N ALA A 60 24.92 5.20 -14.37
CA ALA A 60 25.73 4.03 -14.72
C ALA A 60 26.84 4.39 -15.71
N ARG A 61 26.54 5.19 -16.75
CA ARG A 61 27.55 5.68 -17.70
C ARG A 61 28.58 6.60 -17.08
N SER A 62 28.22 7.38 -16.07
CA SER A 62 29.15 8.25 -15.31
C SER A 62 29.94 7.49 -14.24
N GLY A 63 29.72 6.19 -14.06
CA GLY A 63 30.40 5.38 -13.04
C GLY A 63 29.93 5.65 -11.61
N VAL A 64 28.86 6.44 -11.42
CA VAL A 64 28.31 6.74 -10.09
C VAL A 64 27.64 5.53 -9.45
N ILE A 65 27.00 4.69 -10.29
CA ILE A 65 26.41 3.41 -9.86
C ILE A 65 26.72 2.32 -10.88
N PRO A 66 26.88 1.04 -10.47
CA PRO A 66 26.99 -0.07 -11.41
C PRO A 66 25.69 -0.23 -12.22
N PRO A 67 25.73 -0.72 -13.47
CA PRO A 67 24.54 -1.00 -14.24
C PRO A 67 23.68 -2.05 -13.52
N ALA A 68 22.37 -1.85 -13.51
CA ALA A 68 21.44 -2.85 -13.00
C ALA A 68 21.46 -4.09 -13.90
N PRO A 69 21.43 -5.32 -13.34
CA PRO A 69 21.46 -6.56 -14.12
C PRO A 69 20.17 -6.77 -14.94
N ALA A 70 19.08 -6.11 -14.59
CA ALA A 70 17.80 -6.13 -15.28
C ALA A 70 17.10 -4.76 -15.14
N PRO A 71 16.09 -4.51 -15.98
CA PRO A 71 15.25 -3.32 -15.81
C PRO A 71 14.57 -3.30 -14.43
N ILE A 72 14.71 -2.18 -13.73
CA ILE A 72 14.00 -1.94 -12.47
C ILE A 72 12.57 -1.56 -12.82
N ARG A 73 11.62 -2.28 -12.24
CA ARG A 73 10.19 -2.00 -12.40
C ARG A 73 9.68 -1.30 -11.14
N PHE A 74 9.06 -0.14 -11.34
CA PHE A 74 8.39 0.62 -10.30
C PHE A 74 6.91 0.24 -10.35
N LEU A 75 6.40 -0.32 -9.27
CA LEU A 75 5.07 -0.94 -9.21
C LEU A 75 4.15 -0.31 -8.17
N SER A 76 4.65 0.62 -7.36
CA SER A 76 3.87 1.28 -6.33
C SER A 76 2.73 2.12 -6.90
N GLN A 77 1.69 2.34 -6.09
CA GLN A 77 0.45 2.97 -6.54
C GLN A 77 0.61 4.46 -6.84
N PHE A 78 1.44 5.16 -6.07
CA PHE A 78 1.57 6.63 -6.14
C PHE A 78 3.01 7.10 -6.40
N GLY A 79 3.92 6.18 -6.78
CA GLY A 79 5.32 6.49 -7.06
C GLY A 79 6.20 6.51 -5.81
N GLU A 80 5.80 5.82 -4.75
CA GLU A 80 6.53 5.70 -3.49
C GLU A 80 7.90 5.06 -3.69
N ASP A 81 7.97 4.00 -4.48
CA ASP A 81 9.19 3.28 -4.83
C ASP A 81 10.18 4.14 -5.62
N ALA A 82 9.70 4.99 -6.53
CA ALA A 82 10.55 5.94 -7.25
C ALA A 82 11.10 7.02 -6.30
N LEU A 83 10.27 7.52 -5.37
CA LEU A 83 10.72 8.47 -4.36
C LEU A 83 11.77 7.84 -3.42
N LEU A 84 11.55 6.60 -2.96
CA LEU A 84 12.52 5.87 -2.14
C LEU A 84 13.82 5.63 -2.89
N PHE A 85 13.75 5.29 -4.18
CA PHE A 85 14.93 5.17 -5.02
C PHE A 85 15.77 6.45 -5.04
N ASP A 86 15.12 7.61 -5.26
CA ASP A 86 15.79 8.91 -5.25
C ASP A 86 16.28 9.29 -3.86
N LEU A 87 15.51 9.02 -2.81
CA LEU A 87 15.85 9.32 -1.43
C LEU A 87 17.11 8.59 -0.98
N PHE A 88 17.27 7.33 -1.36
CA PHE A 88 18.43 6.51 -1.05
C PHE A 88 19.52 6.51 -2.13
N GLU A 89 19.44 7.40 -3.14
CA GLU A 89 20.44 7.60 -4.19
C GLU A 89 20.83 6.33 -4.95
N GLY A 90 19.87 5.42 -5.12
CA GLY A 90 20.13 4.15 -5.78
C GLY A 90 20.99 3.18 -4.97
N LYS A 91 21.00 3.30 -3.63
CA LYS A 91 21.64 2.36 -2.70
C LYS A 91 21.28 0.91 -3.06
N ARG A 92 22.23 -0.04 -2.98
CA ARG A 92 22.07 -1.43 -3.43
C ARG A 92 22.08 -2.48 -2.33
N ASP A 93 22.35 -2.11 -1.11
CA ASP A 93 22.54 -3.01 0.04
C ASP A 93 21.64 -2.67 1.22
N GLY A 94 20.44 -2.17 0.94
CA GLY A 94 19.47 -1.79 1.96
C GLY A 94 18.69 -2.97 2.52
N PHE A 95 18.01 -2.71 3.64
CA PHE A 95 17.05 -3.63 4.21
C PHE A 95 15.68 -2.95 4.37
N PHE A 96 14.64 -3.65 3.92
CA PHE A 96 13.27 -3.17 4.02
C PHE A 96 12.35 -4.13 4.78
N ILE A 97 11.23 -3.59 5.26
CA ILE A 97 10.07 -4.33 5.75
C ILE A 97 8.87 -3.93 4.89
N GLU A 98 8.04 -4.90 4.49
CA GLU A 98 6.74 -4.67 3.86
C GLU A 98 5.68 -5.50 4.58
N ALA A 99 4.85 -4.82 5.38
CA ALA A 99 3.72 -5.40 6.10
C ALA A 99 2.45 -5.20 5.28
N GLY A 100 1.78 -6.29 4.91
CA GLY A 100 0.71 -6.30 3.91
C GLY A 100 1.27 -6.46 2.50
N ALA A 101 2.15 -7.47 2.31
CA ALA A 101 2.91 -7.61 1.06
C ALA A 101 2.10 -8.14 -0.14
N TYR A 102 0.83 -8.56 0.07
CA TYR A 102 -0.06 -9.08 -0.94
C TYR A 102 0.59 -10.20 -1.78
N ASP A 103 0.60 -10.10 -3.12
CA ASP A 103 1.25 -11.06 -4.01
C ASP A 103 2.76 -10.78 -4.24
N GLY A 104 3.31 -9.76 -3.57
CA GLY A 104 4.71 -9.37 -3.65
C GLY A 104 5.08 -8.54 -4.88
N THR A 105 4.15 -8.29 -5.79
CA THR A 105 4.36 -7.54 -7.04
C THR A 105 3.36 -6.43 -7.22
N SER A 106 2.07 -6.75 -7.18
CA SER A 106 0.99 -5.78 -7.42
C SER A 106 1.02 -4.68 -6.37
N LEU A 107 1.19 -3.44 -6.80
CA LEU A 107 1.26 -2.24 -5.95
C LEU A 107 2.42 -2.24 -4.92
N SER A 108 3.36 -3.20 -4.99
CA SER A 108 4.45 -3.29 -4.03
C SER A 108 5.38 -2.09 -4.12
N THR A 109 5.61 -1.47 -2.97
CA THR A 109 6.55 -0.35 -2.82
C THR A 109 8.00 -0.82 -2.76
N THR A 110 8.26 -2.08 -2.38
CA THR A 110 9.62 -2.59 -2.18
C THR A 110 10.13 -3.48 -3.30
N PHE A 111 9.31 -3.79 -4.32
CA PHE A 111 9.73 -4.62 -5.45
C PHE A 111 10.92 -4.02 -6.21
N ALA A 112 10.87 -2.70 -6.46
CA ALA A 112 11.97 -1.98 -7.09
C ALA A 112 13.26 -2.03 -6.26
N LEU A 113 13.15 -1.93 -4.93
CA LEU A 113 14.30 -2.00 -4.02
C LEU A 113 14.96 -3.38 -4.03
N GLU A 114 14.16 -4.47 -4.00
CA GLU A 114 14.71 -5.83 -4.13
C GLU A 114 15.40 -6.03 -5.49
N SER A 115 14.84 -5.48 -6.56
CA SER A 115 15.47 -5.49 -7.89
C SER A 115 16.81 -4.76 -7.93
N LEU A 116 17.05 -3.81 -7.02
CA LEU A 116 18.32 -3.12 -6.81
C LEU A 116 19.33 -3.93 -5.97
N GLY A 117 18.91 -5.05 -5.40
CA GLY A 117 19.76 -5.89 -4.55
C GLY A 117 19.54 -5.71 -3.06
N TRP A 118 18.50 -4.98 -2.64
CA TRP A 118 18.10 -4.94 -1.24
C TRP A 118 17.55 -6.30 -0.81
N SER A 119 17.62 -6.58 0.48
CA SER A 119 16.94 -7.70 1.11
C SER A 119 15.82 -7.20 2.02
N GLY A 120 14.86 -8.06 2.36
CA GLY A 120 13.75 -7.60 3.17
C GLY A 120 13.00 -8.69 3.94
N LEU A 121 12.07 -8.19 4.76
CA LEU A 121 11.07 -8.97 5.45
C LEU A 121 9.69 -8.58 4.93
N LEU A 122 9.02 -9.50 4.24
CA LEU A 122 7.64 -9.33 3.78
C LEU A 122 6.71 -10.16 4.65
N VAL A 123 5.58 -9.61 5.04
CA VAL A 123 4.58 -10.31 5.86
C VAL A 123 3.21 -10.22 5.21
N GLU A 124 2.60 -11.39 4.99
CA GLU A 124 1.31 -11.50 4.30
C GLU A 124 0.42 -12.52 5.02
N PRO A 125 -0.78 -12.12 5.51
CA PRO A 125 -1.67 -13.01 6.25
C PRO A 125 -2.49 -13.96 5.38
N MET A 126 -2.79 -13.62 4.11
CA MET A 126 -3.62 -14.44 3.24
C MET A 126 -2.83 -15.61 2.65
N PRO A 127 -3.21 -16.89 2.91
CA PRO A 127 -2.40 -18.05 2.50
C PRO A 127 -2.06 -18.09 1.01
N GLY A 128 -3.05 -17.76 0.16
CA GLY A 128 -2.87 -17.75 -1.29
C GLY A 128 -1.93 -16.64 -1.76
N ARG A 129 -2.04 -15.44 -1.15
CA ARG A 129 -1.19 -14.28 -1.45
C ARG A 129 0.22 -14.48 -0.91
N PHE A 130 0.36 -15.01 0.30
CA PHE A 130 1.65 -15.42 0.84
C PHE A 130 2.40 -16.37 -0.11
N ALA A 131 1.73 -17.38 -0.68
CA ALA A 131 2.37 -18.31 -1.61
C ALA A 131 2.86 -17.60 -2.87
N GLN A 132 2.04 -16.71 -3.46
CA GLN A 132 2.41 -15.89 -4.61
C GLN A 132 3.58 -14.95 -4.28
N CYS A 133 3.50 -14.25 -3.15
CA CYS A 133 4.55 -13.34 -2.69
C CYS A 133 5.89 -14.07 -2.50
N ARG A 134 5.89 -15.22 -1.83
CA ARG A 134 7.10 -16.03 -1.64
C ARG A 134 7.75 -16.42 -2.98
N ASP A 135 6.94 -16.80 -3.96
CA ASP A 135 7.45 -17.23 -5.27
C ASP A 135 7.95 -16.03 -6.10
N ALA A 136 7.35 -14.84 -5.90
CA ALA A 136 7.73 -13.61 -6.59
C ALA A 136 8.94 -12.88 -5.97
N ARG A 137 9.25 -13.13 -4.68
CA ARG A 137 10.25 -12.38 -3.90
C ARG A 137 11.36 -13.28 -3.33
N PRO A 138 12.13 -13.97 -4.20
CA PRO A 138 13.15 -14.94 -3.78
C PRO A 138 14.34 -14.30 -3.05
N GLY A 139 14.59 -13.01 -3.20
CA GLY A 139 15.64 -12.25 -2.51
C GLY A 139 15.32 -11.84 -1.09
N SER A 140 14.11 -12.09 -0.63
CA SER A 140 13.60 -11.63 0.66
C SER A 140 12.97 -12.75 1.49
N ARG A 141 12.90 -12.54 2.80
CA ARG A 141 12.18 -13.43 3.71
C ARG A 141 10.69 -13.11 3.69
N VAL A 142 9.86 -14.03 3.21
CA VAL A 142 8.40 -13.90 3.23
C VAL A 142 7.82 -14.74 4.37
N VAL A 143 6.93 -14.16 5.17
CA VAL A 143 6.32 -14.79 6.34
C VAL A 143 4.80 -14.78 6.25
N HIS A 144 4.20 -15.96 6.44
CA HIS A 144 2.75 -16.11 6.53
C HIS A 144 2.27 -15.79 7.94
N ALA A 145 1.81 -14.56 8.17
CA ALA A 145 1.26 -14.14 9.46
C ALA A 145 0.45 -12.84 9.33
N ALA A 146 -0.50 -12.64 10.23
CA ALA A 146 -1.00 -11.32 10.59
C ALA A 146 -0.06 -10.67 11.61
N LEU A 147 0.02 -9.35 11.59
CA LEU A 147 0.84 -8.57 12.51
C LEU A 147 -0.03 -7.90 13.58
N GLY A 148 0.47 -7.87 14.79
CA GLY A 148 -0.18 -7.22 15.92
C GLY A 148 0.80 -6.50 16.84
N PRO A 149 0.31 -5.94 17.95
CA PRO A 149 1.13 -5.20 18.90
C PRO A 149 2.18 -6.07 19.57
N ARG A 150 3.01 -5.44 20.39
CA ARG A 150 4.07 -6.10 21.18
C ARG A 150 3.55 -7.33 21.92
N GLY A 151 4.29 -8.45 21.82
CA GLY A 151 3.95 -9.71 22.45
C GLY A 151 2.88 -10.53 21.73
N SER A 152 2.41 -10.11 20.57
CA SER A 152 1.48 -10.90 19.74
C SER A 152 2.07 -12.24 19.35
N ARG A 153 1.26 -13.32 19.55
CA ARG A 153 1.63 -14.72 19.24
C ARG A 153 0.39 -15.60 19.10
N GLY A 154 0.57 -16.76 18.49
CA GLY A 154 -0.50 -17.75 18.33
C GLY A 154 -1.25 -17.57 17.00
N THR A 155 -2.56 -17.49 17.04
CA THR A 155 -3.42 -17.32 15.85
C THR A 155 -4.51 -16.30 16.12
N THR A 156 -4.96 -15.62 15.07
CA THR A 156 -6.09 -14.68 15.11
C THR A 156 -7.13 -15.01 14.06
N ALA A 157 -8.34 -14.50 14.24
CA ALA A 157 -9.31 -14.38 13.16
C ALA A 157 -8.90 -13.24 12.23
N PHE A 158 -8.98 -13.48 10.94
CA PHE A 158 -8.69 -12.51 9.90
C PHE A 158 -9.92 -12.38 8.98
N GLU A 159 -10.44 -11.19 8.84
CA GLU A 159 -11.68 -10.90 8.17
C GLU A 159 -11.44 -10.59 6.70
N VAL A 160 -12.09 -11.35 5.82
CA VAL A 160 -12.00 -11.23 4.36
C VAL A 160 -13.38 -10.86 3.82
N PRO A 161 -13.56 -9.70 3.17
CA PRO A 161 -14.84 -9.35 2.57
C PRO A 161 -15.22 -10.31 1.44
N GLU A 162 -16.46 -10.83 1.46
CA GLU A 162 -16.96 -11.71 0.40
C GLU A 162 -17.61 -10.95 -0.76
N ALA A 163 -18.00 -9.69 -0.55
CA ALA A 163 -18.75 -8.89 -1.53
C ALA A 163 -17.89 -8.38 -2.70
N ALA A 164 -16.58 -8.46 -2.60
CA ALA A 164 -15.66 -8.14 -3.68
C ALA A 164 -15.14 -9.43 -4.30
N GLU A 165 -15.47 -9.71 -5.54
CA GLU A 165 -14.90 -10.84 -6.27
C GLU A 165 -13.40 -10.59 -6.56
N GLY A 166 -12.56 -11.60 -6.29
CA GLY A 166 -11.15 -11.59 -6.69
C GLY A 166 -10.25 -10.68 -5.88
N ALA A 167 -9.35 -9.98 -6.57
CA ALA A 167 -8.26 -9.20 -5.97
C ALA A 167 -8.72 -8.12 -4.97
N MET A 168 -9.89 -7.51 -5.17
CA MET A 168 -10.39 -6.45 -4.28
C MET A 168 -10.76 -6.95 -2.88
N ALA A 169 -11.26 -8.18 -2.75
CA ALA A 169 -11.57 -8.77 -1.46
C ALA A 169 -10.31 -9.01 -0.63
N ASP A 170 -9.26 -9.50 -1.29
CA ASP A 170 -8.00 -9.81 -0.64
C ASP A 170 -7.23 -8.54 -0.23
N LEU A 171 -7.35 -7.46 -1.01
CA LEU A 171 -6.73 -6.16 -0.70
C LEU A 171 -7.36 -5.49 0.53
N ALA A 172 -8.66 -5.67 0.75
CA ALA A 172 -9.37 -5.09 1.88
C ALA A 172 -9.45 -6.02 3.11
N ALA A 173 -8.70 -7.11 3.13
CA ALA A 173 -8.74 -8.08 4.23
C ALA A 173 -7.88 -7.61 5.42
N SER A 174 -8.42 -7.69 6.64
CA SER A 174 -7.75 -7.24 7.86
C SER A 174 -8.06 -8.10 9.08
N ILE A 175 -7.36 -7.88 10.19
CA ILE A 175 -7.66 -8.55 11.48
C ILE A 175 -9.09 -8.21 11.94
N ARG A 176 -9.52 -6.99 11.67
CA ARG A 176 -10.88 -6.53 11.94
C ARG A 176 -11.23 -5.42 10.98
N LEU A 177 -12.21 -5.65 10.12
CA LEU A 177 -12.70 -4.61 9.21
C LEU A 177 -13.16 -3.37 9.99
N SER A 178 -12.56 -2.23 9.66
CA SER A 178 -13.03 -0.96 10.19
C SER A 178 -14.43 -0.66 9.65
N PRO A 179 -15.30 0.07 10.39
CA PRO A 179 -16.62 0.48 9.88
C PRO A 179 -16.55 1.31 8.59
N ALA A 180 -15.46 2.03 8.36
CA ALA A 180 -15.22 2.78 7.14
C ALA A 180 -14.92 1.85 5.96
N LEU A 181 -13.97 0.91 6.13
CA LEU A 181 -13.60 -0.08 5.12
C LEU A 181 -14.77 -1.03 4.80
N ALA A 182 -15.52 -1.48 5.83
CA ALA A 182 -16.70 -2.32 5.63
C ALA A 182 -17.76 -1.62 4.77
N ARG A 183 -17.98 -0.31 4.95
CA ARG A 183 -18.89 0.48 4.10
C ARG A 183 -18.35 0.67 2.69
N GLN A 184 -17.05 0.88 2.54
CA GLN A 184 -16.41 1.06 1.24
C GLN A 184 -16.53 -0.19 0.37
N VAL A 185 -16.35 -1.39 0.96
CA VAL A 185 -16.39 -2.68 0.27
C VAL A 185 -17.82 -3.19 0.09
N GLY A 186 -18.68 -3.06 1.10
CA GLY A 186 -20.05 -3.62 1.12
C GLY A 186 -21.17 -2.67 0.70
N GLY A 187 -20.87 -1.38 0.49
CA GLY A 187 -21.89 -0.36 0.20
C GLY A 187 -22.89 -0.20 1.36
N ASP A 188 -24.14 0.20 1.02
CA ASP A 188 -25.19 0.46 2.00
C ASP A 188 -25.71 -0.81 2.74
N HIS A 189 -25.39 -2.00 2.24
CA HIS A 189 -25.85 -3.29 2.80
C HIS A 189 -24.83 -3.95 3.75
N GLY A 190 -23.65 -3.34 3.91
CA GLY A 190 -22.52 -3.93 4.66
C GLY A 190 -21.82 -5.06 3.89
N ALA A 191 -20.57 -5.31 4.22
CA ALA A 191 -19.81 -6.42 3.63
C ALA A 191 -20.20 -7.73 4.30
N VAL A 192 -20.49 -8.77 3.52
CA VAL A 192 -20.47 -10.15 4.03
C VAL A 192 -18.99 -10.49 4.25
N VAL A 193 -18.66 -10.96 5.44
CA VAL A 193 -17.27 -11.19 5.86
C VAL A 193 -17.08 -12.68 6.13
N ARG A 194 -16.08 -13.25 5.48
CA ARG A 194 -15.57 -14.58 5.81
C ARG A 194 -14.41 -14.44 6.77
N SER A 195 -14.42 -15.19 7.86
CA SER A 195 -13.30 -15.23 8.80
C SER A 195 -12.43 -16.45 8.52
N ILE A 196 -11.11 -16.25 8.44
CA ILE A 196 -10.12 -17.30 8.37
C ILE A 196 -9.19 -17.22 9.59
N ARG A 197 -8.59 -18.34 9.99
CA ARG A 197 -7.58 -18.34 11.07
C ARG A 197 -6.19 -18.25 10.44
N VAL A 198 -5.41 -17.27 10.90
CA VAL A 198 -4.02 -17.06 10.45
C VAL A 198 -3.07 -16.98 11.64
N PRO A 199 -1.79 -17.32 11.49
CA PRO A 199 -0.78 -17.07 12.51
C PRO A 199 -0.74 -15.59 12.88
N LEU A 200 -0.49 -15.29 14.16
CA LEU A 200 -0.34 -13.93 14.68
C LEU A 200 1.05 -13.78 15.32
N THR A 201 1.73 -12.69 14.98
CA THR A 201 3.05 -12.36 15.54
C THR A 201 3.24 -10.84 15.61
N SER A 202 4.38 -10.37 16.13
CA SER A 202 4.81 -8.98 16.03
C SER A 202 6.05 -8.84 15.16
N LEU A 203 6.26 -7.65 14.55
CA LEU A 203 7.45 -7.40 13.75
C LEU A 203 8.74 -7.61 14.55
N ALA A 204 8.80 -7.13 15.80
CA ALA A 204 9.96 -7.36 16.66
C ALA A 204 10.27 -8.83 16.87
N ALA A 205 9.24 -9.69 17.00
CA ALA A 205 9.43 -11.15 17.15
C ALA A 205 10.06 -11.76 15.89
N LEU A 206 9.65 -11.31 14.69
CA LEU A 206 10.22 -11.76 13.42
C LEU A 206 11.66 -11.26 13.22
N LEU A 207 11.92 -10.01 13.57
CA LEU A 207 13.26 -9.40 13.49
C LEU A 207 14.23 -10.04 14.51
N ASN A 208 13.75 -10.44 15.69
CA ASN A 208 14.56 -11.18 16.66
C ASN A 208 15.06 -12.54 16.14
N GLN A 209 14.28 -13.19 15.27
CA GLN A 209 14.67 -14.49 14.67
C GLN A 209 15.77 -14.31 13.61
N ALA A 210 15.74 -13.21 12.85
CA ALA A 210 16.70 -12.88 11.81
C ALA A 210 16.88 -11.36 11.76
N PRO A 211 17.74 -10.83 12.63
CA PRO A 211 17.97 -9.39 12.69
C PRO A 211 18.70 -8.89 11.43
N PRO A 212 18.32 -7.72 10.89
CA PRO A 212 19.04 -7.12 9.79
C PRO A 212 20.46 -6.71 10.22
N THR A 213 21.45 -6.94 9.38
CA THR A 213 22.87 -6.67 9.68
C THR A 213 23.23 -5.19 9.63
N SER A 214 22.51 -4.39 8.82
CA SER A 214 22.79 -2.97 8.56
C SER A 214 21.73 -2.01 9.11
N GLY A 215 20.82 -2.50 9.96
CA GLY A 215 19.64 -1.73 10.37
C GLY A 215 18.51 -1.82 9.34
N ILE A 216 17.47 -1.01 9.55
CA ILE A 216 16.28 -0.99 8.67
C ILE A 216 16.26 0.36 7.96
N ASP A 217 16.38 0.36 6.65
CA ASP A 217 16.31 1.59 5.86
C ASP A 217 14.84 2.04 5.65
N VAL A 218 13.96 1.11 5.29
CA VAL A 218 12.54 1.40 5.00
C VAL A 218 11.63 0.38 5.67
N ALA A 219 10.52 0.86 6.24
CA ALA A 219 9.39 -0.01 6.55
C ALA A 219 8.10 0.56 5.96
N VAL A 220 7.45 -0.26 5.14
CA VAL A 220 6.13 -0.02 4.57
C VAL A 220 5.11 -0.76 5.42
N ILE A 221 4.09 -0.05 5.90
CA ILE A 221 3.04 -0.63 6.74
C ILE A 221 1.69 -0.24 6.14
N ASP A 222 1.07 -1.23 5.53
CA ASP A 222 -0.24 -1.16 4.87
C ASP A 222 -1.02 -2.41 5.30
N VAL A 223 -1.78 -2.29 6.37
CA VAL A 223 -2.44 -3.40 7.07
C VAL A 223 -3.91 -3.12 7.38
N GLU A 224 -4.49 -2.23 6.58
CA GLU A 224 -5.93 -1.98 6.52
C GLU A 224 -6.54 -1.60 7.88
N GLY A 225 -5.91 -0.61 8.55
CA GLY A 225 -6.39 0.00 9.79
C GLY A 225 -5.77 -0.57 11.08
N PHE A 226 -4.72 -1.39 10.98
CA PHE A 226 -3.96 -1.91 12.12
C PHE A 226 -2.55 -1.31 12.24
N GLU A 227 -2.25 -0.23 11.54
CA GLU A 227 -0.93 0.40 11.43
C GLU A 227 -0.35 0.76 12.81
N ALA A 228 -1.16 1.38 13.69
CA ALA A 228 -0.72 1.74 15.04
C ALA A 228 -0.31 0.51 15.88
N GLN A 229 -1.04 -0.60 15.76
CA GLN A 229 -0.75 -1.84 16.46
C GLN A 229 0.50 -2.52 15.91
N VAL A 230 0.70 -2.50 14.59
CA VAL A 230 1.89 -3.04 13.94
C VAL A 230 3.12 -2.22 14.31
N LEU A 231 3.01 -0.90 14.38
CA LEU A 231 4.07 0.00 14.86
C LEU A 231 4.44 -0.27 16.33
N ASP A 232 3.46 -0.50 17.21
CA ASP A 232 3.75 -0.93 18.59
C ASP A 232 4.50 -2.26 18.59
N GLY A 233 4.11 -3.20 17.72
CA GLY A 233 4.76 -4.49 17.54
C GLY A 233 6.14 -4.43 16.88
N LEU A 234 6.50 -3.34 16.24
CA LEU A 234 7.82 -3.08 15.68
C LEU A 234 8.84 -2.69 16.76
N GLU A 235 8.37 -2.12 17.88
CA GLU A 235 9.24 -1.63 18.97
C GLU A 235 10.24 -0.57 18.47
N LEU A 236 9.73 0.60 18.06
CA LEU A 236 10.51 1.69 17.45
C LEU A 236 11.72 2.17 18.27
N ASP A 237 11.75 1.92 19.58
CA ASP A 237 12.93 2.20 20.41
C ASP A 237 14.09 1.24 20.11
N ARG A 238 13.79 0.06 19.60
CA ARG A 238 14.78 -0.99 19.32
C ARG A 238 15.02 -1.19 17.82
N TYR A 239 13.94 -1.31 17.06
CA TYR A 239 13.98 -1.47 15.61
C TYR A 239 13.48 -0.20 14.96
N ARG A 240 14.41 0.63 14.53
CA ARG A 240 14.16 1.98 14.09
C ARG A 240 14.41 2.15 12.59
N PRO A 241 13.40 2.01 11.73
CA PRO A 241 13.55 2.31 10.32
C PRO A 241 13.94 3.77 10.10
N ARG A 242 14.83 4.03 9.14
CA ARG A 242 15.16 5.41 8.75
C ARG A 242 13.98 6.12 8.09
N VAL A 243 13.19 5.35 7.35
CA VAL A 243 11.97 5.82 6.68
C VAL A 243 10.82 4.87 7.00
N LEU A 244 9.66 5.44 7.28
CA LEU A 244 8.39 4.73 7.40
C LEU A 244 7.44 5.25 6.33
N LEU A 245 6.82 4.35 5.59
CA LEU A 245 5.70 4.63 4.70
C LEU A 245 4.47 3.96 5.29
N ILE A 246 3.50 4.76 5.71
CA ILE A 246 2.34 4.27 6.48
C ILE A 246 1.07 4.63 5.73
N GLU A 247 0.22 3.64 5.47
CA GLU A 247 -1.12 3.89 4.99
C GLU A 247 -1.96 4.57 6.06
N ASP A 248 -2.67 5.62 5.66
CA ASP A 248 -3.63 6.29 6.52
C ASP A 248 -4.78 6.87 5.68
N LEU A 249 -5.84 6.10 5.56
CA LEU A 249 -7.05 6.49 4.84
C LEU A 249 -7.75 7.73 5.45
N THR A 250 -7.36 8.12 6.66
CA THR A 250 -7.90 9.31 7.34
C THR A 250 -7.10 10.58 7.05
N HIS A 251 -5.97 10.48 6.30
CA HIS A 251 -5.06 11.59 6.01
C HIS A 251 -4.59 12.35 7.25
N GLY A 252 -4.20 11.61 8.30
CA GLY A 252 -3.64 12.17 9.53
C GLY A 252 -4.68 12.51 10.60
N GLN A 253 -5.94 12.14 10.41
CA GLN A 253 -6.96 12.28 11.46
C GLN A 253 -6.86 11.16 12.51
N ASP A 254 -6.26 10.00 12.19
CA ASP A 254 -5.90 9.01 13.21
C ASP A 254 -4.74 9.52 14.05
N ALA A 255 -5.10 10.05 15.22
CA ALA A 255 -4.13 10.58 16.18
C ALA A 255 -3.18 9.51 16.74
N ARG A 256 -3.60 8.23 16.79
CA ARG A 256 -2.79 7.15 17.41
C ARG A 256 -1.50 6.90 16.65
N THR A 257 -1.56 6.69 15.35
CA THR A 257 -0.40 6.50 14.49
C THR A 257 0.51 7.73 14.49
N ARG A 258 -0.08 8.91 14.28
CA ARG A 258 0.66 10.18 14.29
C ARG A 258 1.38 10.42 15.62
N ASP A 259 0.66 10.32 16.75
CA ASP A 259 1.20 10.65 18.08
C ASP A 259 2.27 9.63 18.50
N LEU A 260 2.15 8.36 18.07
CA LEU A 260 3.19 7.36 18.26
C LEU A 260 4.47 7.75 17.51
N LEU A 261 4.37 8.09 16.22
CA LEU A 261 5.52 8.44 15.39
C LEU A 261 6.21 9.73 15.86
N VAL A 262 5.43 10.76 16.21
CA VAL A 262 5.96 12.02 16.75
C VAL A 262 6.70 11.79 18.07
N ARG A 263 6.18 10.97 18.98
CA ARG A 263 6.88 10.62 20.24
C ARG A 263 8.21 9.93 20.00
N HIS A 264 8.32 9.15 18.92
CA HIS A 264 9.57 8.49 18.52
C HIS A 264 10.44 9.35 17.58
N SER A 265 10.17 10.67 17.49
CA SER A 265 10.94 11.61 16.69
C SER A 265 10.94 11.29 15.20
N TYR A 266 9.81 10.87 14.64
CA TYR A 266 9.60 10.84 13.20
C TYR A 266 8.88 12.10 12.76
N GLU A 267 9.30 12.65 11.61
CA GLU A 267 8.66 13.79 10.96
C GLU A 267 7.98 13.33 9.66
N ARG A 268 6.70 13.71 9.46
CA ARG A 268 6.03 13.46 8.20
C ARG A 268 6.44 14.51 7.17
N VAL A 269 6.99 14.04 6.06
CA VAL A 269 7.49 14.91 4.99
C VAL A 269 6.42 15.18 3.93
N VAL A 270 5.71 14.13 3.49
CA VAL A 270 4.75 14.25 2.39
C VAL A 270 3.68 13.16 2.45
N TRP A 271 2.55 13.43 1.81
CA TRP A 271 1.53 12.45 1.48
C TRP A 271 1.68 12.00 0.02
N LEU A 272 1.70 10.69 -0.21
CA LEU A 272 1.67 10.04 -1.51
C LEU A 272 0.37 9.25 -1.60
N GLY A 273 -0.67 9.83 -2.21
CA GLY A 273 -2.00 9.25 -2.11
C GLY A 273 -2.46 9.11 -0.65
N HIS A 274 -2.69 7.90 -0.21
CA HIS A 274 -3.06 7.57 1.17
C HIS A 274 -1.86 7.25 2.07
N ASN A 275 -0.65 7.25 1.53
CA ASN A 275 0.56 6.87 2.23
C ASN A 275 1.31 8.10 2.76
N GLY A 276 1.50 8.18 4.08
CA GLY A 276 2.35 9.19 4.70
C GLY A 276 3.80 8.75 4.73
N LEU A 277 4.70 9.54 4.14
CA LEU A 277 6.15 9.34 4.27
C LEU A 277 6.66 10.02 5.53
N TRP A 278 7.23 9.23 6.44
CA TRP A 278 7.82 9.67 7.68
C TRP A 278 9.31 9.36 7.70
N VAL A 279 10.12 10.30 8.14
CA VAL A 279 11.56 10.15 8.24
C VAL A 279 12.01 10.30 9.69
N ASP A 280 12.96 9.49 10.13
CA ASP A 280 13.59 9.64 11.44
C ASP A 280 14.24 11.02 11.53
N ALA A 281 13.71 11.89 12.40
CA ALA A 281 14.20 13.26 12.56
C ALA A 281 15.63 13.34 13.14
N ARG A 282 16.20 12.22 13.59
CA ARG A 282 17.61 12.14 14.03
C ARG A 282 18.58 11.91 12.88
N ASP A 283 18.05 11.58 11.69
CA ASP A 283 18.83 11.51 10.45
C ASP A 283 18.65 12.80 9.65
N ASP A 284 19.32 13.85 10.11
CA ASP A 284 19.20 15.21 9.55
C ASP A 284 19.44 15.25 8.05
N ALA A 285 20.42 14.48 7.55
CA ALA A 285 20.77 14.46 6.14
C ALA A 285 19.66 13.84 5.28
N LEU A 286 19.11 12.71 5.73
CA LEU A 286 18.01 12.03 5.04
C LEU A 286 16.74 12.86 5.09
N LEU A 287 16.44 13.48 6.24
CA LEU A 287 15.27 14.35 6.41
C LEU A 287 15.35 15.58 5.49
N ALA A 288 16.50 16.25 5.44
CA ALA A 288 16.72 17.41 4.56
C ALA A 288 16.54 17.01 3.09
N ARG A 289 17.08 15.85 2.68
CA ARG A 289 16.91 15.33 1.33
C ARG A 289 15.46 15.00 1.01
N ALA A 290 14.75 14.33 1.93
CA ALA A 290 13.35 14.01 1.74
C ALA A 290 12.48 15.27 1.54
N LYS A 291 12.73 16.33 2.33
CA LYS A 291 12.05 17.62 2.18
C LYS A 291 12.36 18.27 0.83
N MET A 292 13.63 18.26 0.41
CA MET A 292 14.04 18.79 -0.89
C MET A 292 13.33 18.08 -2.05
N LEU A 293 13.23 16.75 -2.01
CA LEU A 293 12.52 15.97 -3.03
C LEU A 293 11.02 16.25 -3.03
N ALA A 294 10.41 16.42 -1.84
CA ALA A 294 9.00 16.77 -1.71
C ALA A 294 8.69 18.17 -2.28
N ASP A 295 9.55 19.16 -2.03
CA ASP A 295 9.39 20.55 -2.48
C ASP A 295 9.76 20.73 -3.96
N GLY A 296 10.75 20.01 -4.44
CA GLY A 296 11.34 20.16 -5.79
C GLY A 296 10.46 19.70 -6.96
N GLY A 297 9.23 19.25 -6.71
CA GLY A 297 8.25 18.95 -7.76
C GLY A 297 8.33 17.55 -8.34
N ALA A 298 9.15 16.65 -7.81
CA ALA A 298 9.08 15.22 -8.16
C ALA A 298 7.70 14.62 -7.79
N ILE A 299 6.96 15.28 -6.87
CA ILE A 299 5.70 14.80 -6.29
C ILE A 299 4.50 15.73 -6.58
N ARG A 300 4.63 16.77 -7.43
CA ARG A 300 3.49 17.64 -7.79
C ARG A 300 2.49 16.93 -8.71
N GLY A 301 1.80 15.94 -8.19
CA GLY A 301 0.77 15.16 -8.88
C GLY A 301 -0.48 14.87 -8.06
N GLY A 302 -0.89 15.75 -7.17
CA GLY A 302 -2.07 15.50 -6.35
C GLY A 302 -2.53 16.70 -5.53
N ARG A 303 -2.78 17.83 -6.18
CA ARG A 303 -3.67 18.85 -5.59
C ARG A 303 -4.96 18.87 -6.42
N SER A 304 -5.98 18.24 -5.89
CA SER A 304 -7.40 18.69 -5.99
C SER A 304 -8.27 17.70 -5.23
#